data_024b469e56aa3a5cdcad35aee8e8b53e
#
_entry.id   024b469e56aa3a5cdcad35aee8e8b53e
#
_cell.length_a   1.000
_cell.length_b   1.000
_cell.length_c   1.000
_cell.angle_alpha   90.00
_cell.angle_beta   90.00
_cell.angle_gamma   90.00
#
_symmetry.space_group_name_H-M   'P 1'
#
loop_
_entity.id
_entity.type
_entity.pdbx_description
1 polymer ?
#
loop_
_entity_poly.entity_id
_entity_poly.type
_entity_poly.pdbx_seq_one_letter_code
_entity_poly.pdbx_strand_id
1 'polypeptide(L)'
;MNKSFINILIVLPFVISVEIHELNVPKTVEEGSENILLDCNFDYDENEADQLEIKWYFNKDPAPFCQWIAGRSDSKPQLIGSQFEDKVDLSYTSGQNNHTKYRALLLHKPTTAMSGTYTCKVSTLESEAVAEANMMVYSPAVFSEFKQKRMEGSKVNISCSFEGVYPVPSVKLTWGSFELIEDAVAITPREGSYDVLIHKTLEHEELPAETVFGCEISLPDTEYFVREEAIYHHRGRRSTEMKQIKQLEEIRRRKSKVFYSSNTDSRYNMEDIVGNSLENSASSLSQLLVNTLFSALFLILVSF
;
A
#
# COMPACT_ATOMS: atom_id res chain seq x y z
N MET A 1 -30.80 -20.67 -73.61
CA MET A 1 -29.82 -19.63 -73.17
C MET A 1 -29.51 -19.85 -71.71
N ASN A 2 -28.41 -20.60 -71.39
CA ASN A 2 -27.95 -20.83 -70.04
C ASN A 2 -27.08 -19.67 -69.61
N LYS A 3 -27.53 -18.89 -68.60
CA LYS A 3 -26.71 -17.87 -67.98
C LYS A 3 -25.90 -18.56 -66.84
N SER A 4 -24.61 -18.77 -67.13
CA SER A 4 -23.65 -19.24 -66.12
C SER A 4 -23.33 -18.05 -65.19
N PHE A 5 -23.74 -18.10 -63.93
CA PHE A 5 -23.33 -17.13 -62.88
C PHE A 5 -21.95 -17.55 -62.38
N ILE A 6 -20.94 -16.77 -62.70
CA ILE A 6 -19.61 -16.91 -62.13
C ILE A 6 -19.70 -16.27 -60.72
N ASN A 7 -19.66 -17.11 -59.66
CA ASN A 7 -19.45 -16.63 -58.31
C ASN A 7 -17.98 -16.23 -58.14
N ILE A 8 -17.71 -14.95 -58.17
CA ILE A 8 -16.42 -14.39 -57.79
C ILE A 8 -16.32 -14.42 -56.26
N LEU A 9 -15.56 -15.38 -55.71
CA LEU A 9 -15.21 -15.42 -54.29
C LEU A 9 -14.16 -14.33 -54.04
N ILE A 10 -14.55 -13.20 -53.46
CA ILE A 10 -13.63 -12.13 -53.04
C ILE A 10 -12.97 -12.64 -51.77
N VAL A 11 -11.76 -13.15 -51.87
CA VAL A 11 -10.88 -13.41 -50.73
C VAL A 11 -10.30 -12.05 -50.30
N LEU A 12 -10.85 -11.45 -49.27
CA LEU A 12 -10.26 -10.29 -48.61
C LEU A 12 -8.96 -10.75 -47.97
N PRO A 13 -7.80 -10.14 -48.26
CA PRO A 13 -6.58 -10.43 -47.53
C PRO A 13 -6.79 -10.08 -46.07
N PHE A 14 -6.55 -11.01 -45.16
CA PHE A 14 -6.44 -10.74 -43.74
C PHE A 14 -5.15 -9.94 -43.55
N VAL A 15 -5.25 -8.65 -43.33
CA VAL A 15 -4.12 -7.81 -42.94
C VAL A 15 -3.93 -8.07 -41.46
N ILE A 16 -2.86 -8.75 -41.08
CA ILE A 16 -2.42 -8.87 -39.68
C ILE A 16 -1.74 -7.54 -39.36
N SER A 17 -2.36 -6.76 -38.52
CA SER A 17 -1.85 -5.48 -37.99
C SER A 17 -1.18 -5.73 -36.65
N VAL A 18 -0.28 -4.84 -36.24
CA VAL A 18 0.20 -4.82 -34.87
C VAL A 18 -0.98 -4.69 -33.88
N GLU A 19 -1.04 -5.54 -32.87
CA GLU A 19 -2.08 -5.52 -31.84
C GLU A 19 -1.46 -5.72 -30.45
N ILE A 20 -1.77 -4.82 -29.51
CA ILE A 20 -1.39 -4.98 -28.09
C ILE A 20 -2.53 -5.73 -27.39
N HIS A 21 -2.28 -6.94 -26.96
CA HIS A 21 -3.25 -7.78 -26.25
C HIS A 21 -3.37 -7.41 -24.78
N GLU A 22 -2.25 -7.05 -24.16
CA GLU A 22 -2.20 -6.74 -22.75
C GLU A 22 -1.06 -5.77 -22.46
N LEU A 23 -1.39 -4.72 -21.70
CA LEU A 23 -0.40 -3.84 -21.08
C LEU A 23 -0.44 -4.07 -19.57
N ASN A 24 0.58 -4.76 -19.05
CA ASN A 24 0.69 -5.07 -17.63
C ASN A 24 1.55 -4.00 -16.95
N VAL A 25 0.90 -3.10 -16.23
CA VAL A 25 1.50 -2.07 -15.37
C VAL A 25 0.82 -2.18 -14.01
N PRO A 26 1.54 -2.40 -12.91
CA PRO A 26 0.94 -2.47 -11.57
C PRO A 26 0.19 -1.18 -11.25
N LYS A 27 -1.03 -1.30 -10.72
CA LYS A 27 -1.83 -0.12 -10.35
C LYS A 27 -1.21 0.64 -9.18
N THR A 28 -0.73 -0.09 -8.18
CA THR A 28 -0.14 0.46 -6.95
C THR A 28 1.13 -0.28 -6.59
N VAL A 29 2.14 0.46 -6.16
CA VAL A 29 3.46 -0.04 -5.76
C VAL A 29 3.91 0.73 -4.54
N GLU A 30 4.46 0.06 -3.55
CA GLU A 30 5.08 0.71 -2.39
C GLU A 30 6.47 1.24 -2.76
N GLU A 31 6.77 2.46 -2.34
CA GLU A 31 8.08 3.09 -2.55
C GLU A 31 9.21 2.23 -1.96
N GLY A 32 10.28 2.06 -2.72
CA GLY A 32 11.43 1.26 -2.28
C GLY A 32 11.21 -0.25 -2.31
N SER A 33 10.05 -0.75 -2.79
CA SER A 33 9.87 -2.18 -3.07
C SER A 33 10.92 -2.66 -4.08
N GLU A 34 11.08 -3.98 -4.25
CA GLU A 34 12.19 -4.53 -5.05
C GLU A 34 12.12 -4.08 -6.50
N ASN A 35 11.45 -4.83 -7.35
CA ASN A 35 11.43 -4.59 -8.79
C ASN A 35 10.00 -4.54 -9.29
N ILE A 36 9.76 -3.72 -10.29
CA ILE A 36 8.48 -3.60 -10.99
C ILE A 36 8.68 -4.07 -12.42
N LEU A 37 7.81 -4.94 -12.90
CA LEU A 37 7.78 -5.35 -14.28
C LEU A 37 6.65 -4.61 -15.00
N LEU A 38 7.01 -3.88 -16.06
CA LEU A 38 6.08 -3.36 -17.05
C LEU A 38 6.17 -4.24 -18.27
N ASP A 39 5.09 -4.89 -18.71
CA ASP A 39 5.08 -5.76 -19.88
C ASP A 39 4.04 -5.31 -20.90
N CYS A 40 4.49 -5.16 -22.15
CA CYS A 40 3.65 -4.83 -23.28
C CYS A 40 3.55 -6.06 -24.16
N ASN A 41 2.49 -6.85 -24.00
CA ASN A 41 2.28 -8.07 -24.77
C ASN A 41 1.56 -7.75 -26.06
N PHE A 42 2.18 -8.07 -27.21
CA PHE A 42 1.64 -7.75 -28.53
C PHE A 42 1.95 -8.86 -29.55
N ASP A 43 1.16 -8.86 -30.63
CA ASP A 43 1.41 -9.60 -31.86
C ASP A 43 1.73 -8.64 -33.01
N TYR A 44 2.41 -9.15 -34.03
CA TYR A 44 2.85 -8.42 -35.19
C TYR A 44 2.87 -9.35 -36.44
N ASP A 45 2.88 -8.79 -37.66
CA ASP A 45 3.09 -9.56 -38.87
C ASP A 45 4.57 -9.90 -39.03
N GLU A 46 4.92 -11.18 -39.14
CA GLU A 46 6.29 -11.65 -39.35
C GLU A 46 6.96 -11.04 -40.59
N ASN A 47 6.20 -10.64 -41.61
CA ASN A 47 6.73 -9.95 -42.79
C ASN A 47 7.19 -8.52 -42.50
N GLU A 48 6.77 -7.93 -41.35
CA GLU A 48 7.14 -6.60 -40.91
C GLU A 48 8.14 -6.62 -39.73
N ALA A 49 8.60 -7.79 -39.33
CA ALA A 49 9.49 -7.98 -38.16
C ALA A 49 10.74 -7.09 -38.21
N ASP A 50 11.34 -6.90 -39.37
CA ASP A 50 12.54 -6.07 -39.57
C ASP A 50 12.31 -4.57 -39.38
N GLN A 51 11.05 -4.15 -39.25
CA GLN A 51 10.65 -2.75 -39.09
C GLN A 51 10.00 -2.47 -37.71
N LEU A 52 9.99 -3.48 -36.88
CA LEU A 52 9.31 -3.42 -35.59
C LEU A 52 10.06 -2.52 -34.61
N GLU A 53 9.32 -1.59 -34.00
CA GLU A 53 9.80 -0.66 -33.00
C GLU A 53 8.88 -0.61 -31.80
N ILE A 54 9.44 -0.67 -30.59
CA ILE A 54 8.72 -0.54 -29.32
C ILE A 54 9.21 0.71 -28.60
N LYS A 55 8.25 1.55 -28.18
CA LYS A 55 8.52 2.79 -27.43
C LYS A 55 7.68 2.85 -26.16
N TRP A 56 8.32 3.28 -25.08
CA TRP A 56 7.66 3.56 -23.83
C TRP A 56 7.69 5.05 -23.52
N TYR A 57 6.53 5.59 -23.21
CA TYR A 57 6.35 6.99 -22.83
C TYR A 57 5.86 7.11 -21.40
N PHE A 58 6.11 8.25 -20.77
CA PHE A 58 5.70 8.56 -19.43
C PHE A 58 5.02 9.93 -19.37
N ASN A 59 3.87 10.01 -18.67
CA ASN A 59 3.09 11.24 -18.45
C ASN A 59 2.78 12.05 -19.73
N LYS A 60 2.55 11.35 -20.86
CA LYS A 60 2.26 11.97 -22.16
C LYS A 60 3.39 12.88 -22.69
N ASP A 61 4.62 12.70 -22.20
CA ASP A 61 5.78 13.34 -22.81
C ASP A 61 5.83 12.92 -24.29
N PRO A 62 6.02 13.86 -25.24
CA PRO A 62 6.14 13.51 -26.66
C PRO A 62 7.40 12.69 -26.99
N ALA A 63 8.42 12.75 -26.13
CA ALA A 63 9.62 11.93 -26.24
C ALA A 63 9.46 10.62 -25.45
N PRO A 64 9.75 9.45 -26.05
CA PRO A 64 9.77 8.20 -25.30
C PRO A 64 10.93 8.22 -24.28
N PHE A 65 10.74 7.63 -23.09
CA PHE A 65 11.83 7.44 -22.15
C PHE A 65 12.66 6.18 -22.44
N CYS A 66 12.07 5.19 -23.13
CA CYS A 66 12.75 3.99 -23.59
C CYS A 66 12.30 3.62 -25.01
N GLN A 67 13.25 3.20 -25.84
CA GLN A 67 13.01 2.80 -27.22
C GLN A 67 13.82 1.55 -27.55
N TRP A 68 13.20 0.62 -28.27
CA TRP A 68 13.86 -0.55 -28.83
C TRP A 68 13.44 -0.76 -30.28
N ILE A 69 14.44 -0.86 -31.20
CA ILE A 69 14.25 -1.17 -32.61
C ILE A 69 14.47 -2.67 -32.79
N ALA A 70 13.41 -3.46 -32.65
CA ALA A 70 13.45 -4.91 -32.64
C ALA A 70 13.91 -5.53 -33.97
N GLY A 71 13.60 -4.86 -35.08
CA GLY A 71 13.99 -5.30 -36.43
C GLY A 71 15.49 -5.25 -36.72
N ARG A 72 16.32 -4.65 -35.85
CA ARG A 72 17.77 -4.64 -36.04
C ARG A 72 18.42 -5.79 -35.29
N SER A 73 19.26 -6.55 -36.01
CA SER A 73 20.09 -7.59 -35.40
C SER A 73 20.93 -7.03 -34.25
N ASP A 74 20.94 -7.74 -33.11
CA ASP A 74 21.69 -7.41 -31.89
C ASP A 74 21.34 -6.04 -31.26
N SER A 75 20.24 -5.40 -31.66
CA SER A 75 19.77 -4.17 -31.03
C SER A 75 19.32 -4.42 -29.57
N LYS A 76 19.56 -3.43 -28.73
CA LYS A 76 19.10 -3.41 -27.32
C LYS A 76 18.25 -2.18 -27.07
N PRO A 77 17.38 -2.21 -26.04
CA PRO A 77 16.67 -1.03 -25.60
C PRO A 77 17.63 0.10 -25.23
N GLN A 78 17.20 1.32 -25.45
CA GLN A 78 17.94 2.53 -25.12
C GLN A 78 17.06 3.49 -24.30
N LEU A 79 17.62 4.03 -23.22
CA LEU A 79 16.98 5.11 -22.49
C LEU A 79 17.19 6.44 -23.22
N ILE A 80 16.15 7.29 -23.17
CA ILE A 80 16.14 8.63 -23.73
C ILE A 80 15.86 9.61 -22.58
N GLY A 81 16.76 10.52 -22.32
CA GLY A 81 16.69 11.41 -21.15
C GLY A 81 17.16 10.73 -19.86
N SER A 82 17.16 11.49 -18.75
CA SER A 82 17.74 11.08 -17.47
C SER A 82 16.71 10.64 -16.42
N GLN A 83 15.40 10.77 -16.70
CA GLN A 83 14.35 10.53 -15.72
C GLN A 83 14.34 9.12 -15.14
N PHE A 84 14.66 8.13 -15.98
CA PHE A 84 14.71 6.70 -15.61
C PHE A 84 16.14 6.14 -15.60
N GLU A 85 17.15 7.02 -15.64
CA GLU A 85 18.56 6.64 -15.49
C GLU A 85 18.74 5.90 -14.14
N ASP A 86 19.48 4.80 -14.15
CA ASP A 86 19.68 3.90 -12.99
C ASP A 86 18.39 3.26 -12.42
N LYS A 87 17.26 3.42 -13.10
CA LYS A 87 15.99 2.82 -12.69
C LYS A 87 15.54 1.65 -13.57
N VAL A 88 15.99 1.57 -14.81
CA VAL A 88 15.58 0.56 -15.77
C VAL A 88 16.71 -0.44 -16.02
N ASP A 89 16.41 -1.73 -15.87
CA ASP A 89 17.34 -2.80 -16.32
C ASP A 89 17.16 -3.06 -17.81
N LEU A 90 18.05 -2.46 -18.62
CA LEU A 90 18.06 -2.64 -20.07
C LEU A 90 18.55 -4.04 -20.51
N SER A 91 19.01 -4.88 -19.59
CA SER A 91 19.45 -6.26 -19.88
C SER A 91 18.33 -7.28 -19.67
N TYR A 92 17.22 -6.89 -19.02
CA TYR A 92 16.08 -7.76 -18.78
C TYR A 92 15.46 -8.25 -20.09
N THR A 93 15.14 -9.53 -20.15
CA THR A 93 14.46 -10.12 -21.31
C THR A 93 13.20 -10.88 -20.87
N SER A 94 12.08 -10.61 -21.55
CA SER A 94 10.79 -11.26 -21.29
C SER A 94 10.63 -12.62 -21.99
N GLY A 95 11.56 -13.01 -22.88
CA GLY A 95 11.47 -14.25 -23.63
C GLY A 95 12.67 -14.48 -24.54
N GLN A 96 12.57 -15.50 -25.41
CA GLN A 96 13.64 -15.92 -26.31
C GLN A 96 13.47 -15.42 -27.75
N ASN A 97 12.27 -14.96 -28.11
CA ASN A 97 11.99 -14.43 -29.45
C ASN A 97 12.73 -13.11 -29.66
N ASN A 98 13.50 -13.03 -30.76
CA ASN A 98 14.35 -11.88 -31.06
C ASN A 98 13.58 -10.56 -31.25
N HIS A 99 12.30 -10.60 -31.61
CA HIS A 99 11.48 -9.43 -31.87
C HIS A 99 10.56 -9.04 -30.69
N THR A 100 10.46 -9.88 -29.65
CA THR A 100 9.66 -9.58 -28.46
C THR A 100 10.45 -9.66 -27.15
N LYS A 101 11.73 -10.08 -27.18
CA LYS A 101 12.54 -10.31 -25.98
C LYS A 101 12.72 -9.12 -25.05
N TYR A 102 12.64 -7.89 -25.55
CA TYR A 102 12.74 -6.65 -24.77
C TYR A 102 11.42 -5.84 -24.76
N ARG A 103 10.28 -6.53 -24.90
CA ARG A 103 8.95 -5.88 -24.82
C ARG A 103 8.64 -5.38 -23.41
N ALA A 104 9.26 -5.97 -22.41
CA ALA A 104 9.05 -5.61 -21.01
C ALA A 104 10.23 -4.83 -20.43
N LEU A 105 9.94 -3.93 -19.48
CA LEU A 105 10.90 -3.15 -18.72
C LEU A 105 10.89 -3.58 -17.26
N LEU A 106 12.05 -3.87 -16.69
CA LEU A 106 12.24 -4.10 -15.27
C LEU A 106 12.73 -2.82 -14.61
N LEU A 107 11.89 -2.25 -13.74
CA LEU A 107 12.21 -1.05 -12.98
C LEU A 107 12.69 -1.41 -11.58
N HIS A 108 13.76 -0.74 -11.12
CA HIS A 108 14.35 -0.94 -9.80
C HIS A 108 14.02 0.21 -8.85
N LYS A 109 13.84 -0.12 -7.57
CA LYS A 109 13.69 0.84 -6.47
C LYS A 109 12.73 1.98 -6.83
N PRO A 110 11.45 1.67 -6.98
CA PRO A 110 10.45 2.67 -7.34
C PRO A 110 10.42 3.82 -6.35
N THR A 111 10.23 5.03 -6.86
CA THR A 111 10.05 6.25 -6.08
C THR A 111 8.72 6.90 -6.44
N THR A 112 8.19 7.75 -5.58
CA THR A 112 6.94 8.48 -5.81
C THR A 112 6.94 9.28 -7.12
N ALA A 113 8.11 9.73 -7.59
CA ALA A 113 8.29 10.41 -8.89
C ALA A 113 7.97 9.52 -10.10
N MET A 114 7.89 8.19 -9.91
CA MET A 114 7.51 7.24 -10.96
C MET A 114 5.99 7.01 -11.03
N SER A 115 5.21 7.69 -10.19
CA SER A 115 3.75 7.70 -10.31
C SER A 115 3.32 8.44 -11.57
N GLY A 116 2.48 7.81 -12.39
CA GLY A 116 2.02 8.43 -13.61
C GLY A 116 1.45 7.45 -14.63
N THR A 117 1.25 7.97 -15.85
CA THR A 117 0.73 7.20 -16.98
C THR A 117 1.88 6.65 -17.80
N TYR A 118 1.89 5.35 -18.00
CA TYR A 118 2.82 4.64 -18.87
C TYR A 118 2.11 4.28 -20.16
N THR A 119 2.72 4.62 -21.29
CA THR A 119 2.20 4.32 -22.61
C THR A 119 3.18 3.43 -23.34
N CYS A 120 2.73 2.26 -23.78
CA CYS A 120 3.44 1.42 -24.73
C CYS A 120 2.92 1.70 -26.14
N LYS A 121 3.84 1.98 -27.06
CA LYS A 121 3.57 2.10 -28.49
C LYS A 121 4.41 1.07 -29.24
N VAL A 122 3.74 0.24 -30.02
CA VAL A 122 4.37 -0.74 -30.93
C VAL A 122 4.03 -0.34 -32.35
N SER A 123 5.02 -0.26 -33.23
CA SER A 123 4.81 0.20 -34.61
C SER A 123 5.73 -0.52 -35.59
N THR A 124 5.21 -0.67 -36.82
CA THR A 124 5.94 -0.99 -38.03
C THR A 124 5.81 0.18 -39.03
N LEU A 125 6.17 0.03 -40.29
CA LEU A 125 5.90 1.06 -41.31
C LEU A 125 4.43 1.14 -41.71
N GLU A 126 3.67 0.03 -41.56
CA GLU A 126 2.31 -0.07 -42.07
C GLU A 126 1.26 0.04 -40.97
N SER A 127 1.63 -0.27 -39.72
CA SER A 127 0.68 -0.34 -38.61
C SER A 127 1.25 0.11 -37.27
N GLU A 128 0.36 0.54 -36.36
CA GLU A 128 0.72 0.87 -35.01
C GLU A 128 -0.38 0.51 -34.02
N ALA A 129 0.04 0.15 -32.79
CA ALA A 129 -0.85 -0.03 -31.64
C ALA A 129 -0.31 0.75 -30.44
N VAL A 130 -1.24 1.27 -29.63
CA VAL A 130 -0.93 2.05 -28.42
C VAL A 130 -1.81 1.59 -27.29
N ALA A 131 -1.22 1.42 -26.10
CA ALA A 131 -1.95 1.13 -24.87
C ALA A 131 -1.39 1.98 -23.72
N GLU A 132 -2.27 2.37 -22.80
CA GLU A 132 -1.93 3.22 -21.66
C GLU A 132 -2.41 2.59 -20.35
N ALA A 133 -1.61 2.72 -19.29
CA ALA A 133 -1.98 2.32 -17.93
C ALA A 133 -1.33 3.25 -16.91
N ASN A 134 -1.99 3.40 -15.76
CA ASN A 134 -1.52 4.25 -14.68
C ASN A 134 -0.88 3.40 -13.57
N MET A 135 0.21 3.91 -13.00
CA MET A 135 0.85 3.37 -11.81
C MET A 135 0.93 4.45 -10.73
N MET A 136 0.55 4.10 -9.51
CA MET A 136 0.75 4.91 -8.32
C MET A 136 1.86 4.27 -7.48
N VAL A 137 2.97 4.97 -7.28
CA VAL A 137 3.97 4.60 -6.29
C VAL A 137 3.63 5.37 -5.02
N TYR A 138 3.24 4.67 -3.96
CA TYR A 138 2.87 5.29 -2.70
C TYR A 138 3.97 5.12 -1.65
N SER A 139 4.11 6.13 -0.77
CA SER A 139 5.00 6.09 0.38
C SER A 139 4.17 5.97 1.66
N PRO A 140 4.30 4.87 2.44
CA PRO A 140 3.69 4.77 3.75
C PRO A 140 4.32 5.77 4.72
N ALA A 141 3.64 6.05 5.85
CA ALA A 141 4.19 6.91 6.87
C ALA A 141 5.52 6.35 7.42
N VAL A 142 6.58 7.12 7.32
CA VAL A 142 7.90 6.77 7.90
C VAL A 142 7.94 6.99 9.41
N PHE A 143 7.05 7.85 9.90
CA PHE A 143 6.84 8.13 11.32
C PHE A 143 5.36 8.39 11.57
N SER A 144 4.82 7.83 12.67
CA SER A 144 3.50 8.14 13.20
C SER A 144 3.56 8.40 14.69
N GLU A 145 2.75 9.34 15.18
CA GLU A 145 2.65 9.65 16.59
C GLU A 145 1.22 10.03 16.96
N PHE A 146 0.67 9.31 17.94
CA PHE A 146 -0.63 9.62 18.54
C PHE A 146 -0.43 10.17 19.95
N LYS A 147 -0.88 11.40 20.20
CA LYS A 147 -0.73 12.11 21.47
C LYS A 147 -2.08 12.44 22.10
N GLN A 148 -2.12 12.27 23.43
CA GLN A 148 -3.18 12.74 24.29
C GLN A 148 -2.56 13.66 25.35
N LYS A 149 -2.85 14.94 25.29
CA LYS A 149 -2.25 15.95 26.19
C LYS A 149 -3.33 16.70 26.98
N ARG A 150 -3.25 16.63 28.31
CA ARG A 150 -4.04 17.53 29.16
C ARG A 150 -3.54 18.96 29.02
N MET A 151 -4.46 19.87 28.88
CA MET A 151 -4.20 21.29 28.77
C MET A 151 -4.75 22.02 30.01
N GLU A 152 -4.43 23.29 30.16
CA GLU A 152 -5.00 24.14 31.18
C GLU A 152 -6.52 24.33 30.96
N GLY A 153 -7.28 24.54 32.04
CA GLY A 153 -8.72 24.77 31.95
C GLY A 153 -9.55 23.51 31.68
N SER A 154 -9.15 22.34 32.20
CA SER A 154 -9.90 21.08 32.09
C SER A 154 -10.10 20.59 30.66
N LYS A 155 -9.15 20.87 29.76
CA LYS A 155 -9.18 20.43 28.35
C LYS A 155 -8.20 19.29 28.09
N VAL A 156 -8.52 18.49 27.09
CA VAL A 156 -7.61 17.49 26.51
C VAL A 156 -7.47 17.72 25.01
N ASN A 157 -6.24 17.78 24.53
CA ASN A 157 -5.91 17.80 23.11
C ASN A 157 -5.53 16.39 22.68
N ILE A 158 -6.21 15.92 21.66
CA ILE A 158 -5.92 14.67 20.95
C ILE A 158 -5.32 15.03 19.61
N SER A 159 -4.17 14.48 19.28
CA SER A 159 -3.51 14.78 18.00
C SER A 159 -2.80 13.56 17.42
N CYS A 160 -2.79 13.48 16.09
CA CYS A 160 -2.03 12.53 15.33
C CYS A 160 -1.13 13.25 14.34
N SER A 161 0.10 12.79 14.21
CA SER A 161 1.03 13.21 13.18
C SER A 161 1.52 12.02 12.38
N PHE A 162 1.64 12.23 11.06
CA PHE A 162 2.20 11.27 10.12
C PHE A 162 3.19 12.00 9.23
N GLU A 163 4.37 11.44 9.02
CA GLU A 163 5.41 12.07 8.22
C GLU A 163 5.78 11.20 7.02
N GLY A 164 6.10 11.87 5.90
CA GLY A 164 6.66 11.23 4.71
C GLY A 164 5.65 10.45 3.86
N VAL A 165 4.34 10.70 3.98
CA VAL A 165 3.30 9.97 3.25
C VAL A 165 3.10 10.50 1.84
N TYR A 166 2.77 9.61 0.89
CA TYR A 166 2.39 9.98 -0.48
C TYR A 166 1.43 8.92 -1.07
N PRO A 167 0.39 9.30 -1.81
CA PRO A 167 -0.11 10.67 -2.09
C PRO A 167 -0.68 11.36 -0.85
N VAL A 168 -1.33 12.53 -1.04
CA VAL A 168 -2.02 13.23 0.05
C VAL A 168 -2.99 12.29 0.75
N PRO A 169 -2.81 12.01 2.06
CA PRO A 169 -3.62 11.04 2.77
C PRO A 169 -5.00 11.57 3.16
N SER A 170 -5.92 10.66 3.43
CA SER A 170 -7.10 10.89 4.24
C SER A 170 -6.78 10.51 5.69
N VAL A 171 -7.04 11.43 6.62
CA VAL A 171 -6.81 11.22 8.06
C VAL A 171 -8.06 11.52 8.86
N LYS A 172 -8.28 10.76 9.94
CA LYS A 172 -9.45 10.89 10.80
C LYS A 172 -9.08 10.66 12.26
N LEU A 173 -9.73 11.45 13.14
CA LEU A 173 -9.77 11.18 14.57
C LEU A 173 -11.06 10.43 14.91
N THR A 174 -11.01 9.46 15.81
CA THR A 174 -12.18 8.71 16.24
C THR A 174 -12.33 8.70 17.76
N TRP A 175 -13.58 8.64 18.22
CA TRP A 175 -13.97 8.37 19.60
C TRP A 175 -14.79 7.08 19.61
N GLY A 176 -14.19 5.99 20.00
CA GLY A 176 -14.75 4.66 19.81
C GLY A 176 -14.97 4.38 18.33
N SER A 177 -16.24 4.20 17.92
CA SER A 177 -16.62 4.01 16.51
C SER A 177 -17.10 5.31 15.81
N PHE A 178 -17.09 6.45 16.51
CA PHE A 178 -17.53 7.71 15.93
C PHE A 178 -16.35 8.50 15.40
N GLU A 179 -16.51 9.11 14.22
CA GLU A 179 -15.56 10.08 13.69
C GLU A 179 -15.70 11.40 14.44
N LEU A 180 -14.60 11.95 14.92
CA LEU A 180 -14.56 13.26 15.53
C LEU A 180 -14.36 14.33 14.44
N ILE A 181 -15.14 15.41 14.52
CA ILE A 181 -14.85 16.60 13.71
C ILE A 181 -13.62 17.27 14.32
N GLU A 182 -12.52 17.29 13.59
CA GLU A 182 -11.25 17.89 13.99
C GLU A 182 -11.35 19.43 14.11
N ASP A 183 -10.48 20.03 14.93
CA ASP A 183 -10.32 21.49 15.01
C ASP A 183 -9.50 22.01 13.85
N ALA A 184 -8.46 21.25 13.44
CA ALA A 184 -7.63 21.57 12.29
C ALA A 184 -6.92 20.31 11.73
N VAL A 185 -6.75 20.31 10.40
CA VAL A 185 -5.85 19.43 9.66
C VAL A 185 -4.81 20.31 8.99
N ALA A 186 -3.53 20.05 9.28
CA ALA A 186 -2.41 20.69 8.61
C ALA A 186 -1.69 19.66 7.74
N ILE A 187 -1.63 19.92 6.44
CA ILE A 187 -0.90 19.11 5.45
C ILE A 187 0.26 19.96 4.97
N THR A 188 1.47 19.53 5.27
CA THR A 188 2.71 20.23 4.90
C THR A 188 3.40 19.48 3.78
N PRO A 189 3.51 20.06 2.56
CA PRO A 189 4.23 19.42 1.47
C PRO A 189 5.73 19.35 1.76
N ARG A 190 6.32 18.22 1.38
CA ARG A 190 7.76 17.94 1.36
C ARG A 190 8.18 17.57 -0.06
N GLU A 191 9.45 17.39 -0.29
CA GLU A 191 9.93 16.87 -1.57
C GLU A 191 9.47 15.42 -1.75
N GLY A 192 8.49 15.21 -2.66
CA GLY A 192 7.94 13.88 -2.98
C GLY A 192 7.02 13.25 -1.94
N SER A 193 6.62 13.99 -0.87
CA SER A 193 5.77 13.47 0.20
C SER A 193 5.01 14.56 0.95
N TYR A 194 4.26 14.18 1.99
CA TYR A 194 3.50 15.09 2.85
C TYR A 194 3.67 14.70 4.32
N ASP A 195 3.76 15.72 5.19
CA ASP A 195 3.56 15.56 6.62
C ASP A 195 2.16 16.02 6.97
N VAL A 196 1.49 15.29 7.85
CA VAL A 196 0.12 15.56 8.25
C VAL A 196 0.00 15.62 9.76
N LEU A 197 -0.67 16.66 10.24
CA LEU A 197 -1.06 16.82 11.63
C LEU A 197 -2.57 17.07 11.71
N ILE A 198 -3.28 16.24 12.47
CA ILE A 198 -4.70 16.42 12.79
C ILE A 198 -4.85 16.52 14.29
N HIS A 199 -5.71 17.41 14.79
CA HIS A 199 -5.97 17.53 16.21
C HIS A 199 -7.41 17.92 16.54
N LYS A 200 -7.83 17.59 17.77
CA LYS A 200 -9.09 17.96 18.41
C LYS A 200 -8.88 18.29 19.86
N THR A 201 -9.47 19.39 20.30
CA THR A 201 -9.53 19.76 21.71
C THR A 201 -10.94 19.47 22.25
N LEU A 202 -11.00 18.72 23.35
CA LEU A 202 -12.23 18.29 24.00
C LEU A 202 -12.25 18.78 25.46
N GLU A 203 -13.46 19.00 26.01
CA GLU A 203 -13.61 19.27 27.42
C GLU A 203 -13.43 17.97 28.21
N HIS A 204 -12.51 17.99 29.15
CA HIS A 204 -12.18 16.82 29.97
C HIS A 204 -13.38 16.26 30.74
N GLU A 205 -14.26 17.15 31.24
CA GLU A 205 -15.41 16.80 32.05
C GLU A 205 -16.54 16.11 31.28
N GLU A 206 -16.56 16.28 29.95
CA GLU A 206 -17.53 15.64 29.06
C GLU A 206 -17.16 14.21 28.68
N LEU A 207 -15.91 13.80 28.97
CA LEU A 207 -15.42 12.49 28.62
C LEU A 207 -15.80 11.45 29.68
N PRO A 208 -16.19 10.22 29.27
CA PRO A 208 -16.33 9.07 30.15
C PRO A 208 -15.04 8.78 30.92
N ALA A 209 -15.15 8.03 32.03
CA ALA A 209 -14.00 7.66 32.86
C ALA A 209 -12.86 6.97 32.08
N GLU A 210 -13.24 6.21 31.06
CA GLU A 210 -12.34 5.60 30.07
C GLU A 210 -12.89 5.89 28.69
N THR A 211 -12.07 6.47 27.84
CA THR A 211 -12.43 6.85 26.48
C THR A 211 -11.40 6.32 25.51
N VAL A 212 -11.82 5.55 24.50
CA VAL A 212 -10.93 5.08 23.43
C VAL A 212 -10.91 6.15 22.34
N PHE A 213 -9.76 6.72 22.09
CA PHE A 213 -9.52 7.57 20.94
C PHE A 213 -8.70 6.81 19.91
N GLY A 214 -8.99 7.03 18.64
CA GLY A 214 -8.26 6.44 17.52
C GLY A 214 -7.84 7.50 16.53
N CYS A 215 -6.85 7.14 15.74
CA CYS A 215 -6.31 7.87 14.63
C CYS A 215 -6.22 6.94 13.44
N GLU A 216 -6.83 7.32 12.33
CA GLU A 216 -6.83 6.55 11.09
C GLU A 216 -6.14 7.35 9.99
N ILE A 217 -5.32 6.67 9.20
CA ILE A 217 -4.77 7.20 7.96
C ILE A 217 -4.96 6.20 6.85
N SER A 218 -5.35 6.68 5.68
CA SER A 218 -5.40 5.89 4.45
C SER A 218 -4.86 6.69 3.28
N LEU A 219 -4.25 6.01 2.32
CA LEU A 219 -3.80 6.62 1.08
C LEU A 219 -4.81 6.30 -0.04
N PRO A 220 -5.31 7.33 -0.76
CA PRO A 220 -6.26 7.13 -1.85
C PRO A 220 -5.74 6.16 -2.90
N ASP A 221 -6.65 5.35 -3.44
CA ASP A 221 -6.37 4.37 -4.52
C ASP A 221 -5.33 3.29 -4.16
N THR A 222 -5.02 3.11 -2.87
CA THR A 222 -4.12 2.08 -2.35
C THR A 222 -4.81 1.22 -1.28
N GLU A 223 -4.18 0.11 -0.89
CA GLU A 223 -4.62 -0.70 0.24
C GLU A 223 -4.00 -0.24 1.58
N TYR A 224 -3.23 0.83 1.57
CA TYR A 224 -2.58 1.34 2.78
C TYR A 224 -3.61 1.94 3.74
N PHE A 225 -3.72 1.33 4.90
CA PHE A 225 -4.56 1.78 6.01
C PHE A 225 -3.86 1.47 7.33
N VAL A 226 -3.75 2.48 8.20
CA VAL A 226 -3.24 2.34 9.57
C VAL A 226 -4.23 2.95 10.53
N ARG A 227 -4.49 2.25 11.64
CA ARG A 227 -5.28 2.72 12.77
C ARG A 227 -4.50 2.54 14.06
N GLU A 228 -4.32 3.62 14.79
CA GLU A 228 -3.75 3.62 16.14
C GLU A 228 -4.84 3.98 17.14
N GLU A 229 -4.88 3.29 18.27
CA GLU A 229 -5.85 3.55 19.34
C GLU A 229 -5.15 3.66 20.69
N ALA A 230 -5.65 4.57 21.52
CA ALA A 230 -5.21 4.68 22.91
C ALA A 230 -6.37 5.02 23.84
N ILE A 231 -6.31 4.49 25.06
CA ILE A 231 -7.32 4.75 26.08
C ILE A 231 -6.93 6.03 26.84
N TYR A 232 -7.82 7.00 26.86
CA TYR A 232 -7.73 8.16 27.71
C TYR A 232 -8.47 7.89 29.03
N HIS A 233 -7.75 8.07 30.15
CA HIS A 233 -8.34 7.92 31.50
C HIS A 233 -8.64 9.28 32.09
N HIS A 234 -9.92 9.56 32.31
CA HIS A 234 -10.40 10.82 32.88
C HIS A 234 -9.90 11.02 34.33
N ARG A 235 -9.94 10.00 35.16
CA ARG A 235 -9.39 10.04 36.53
C ARG A 235 -8.05 9.36 36.53
N GLY A 236 -7.00 10.09 36.93
CA GLY A 236 -5.63 9.53 36.99
C GLY A 236 -5.61 8.20 37.76
N ARG A 237 -5.29 7.13 37.07
CA ARG A 237 -5.03 5.83 37.72
C ARG A 237 -3.93 6.00 38.78
N ARG A 238 -4.12 5.41 39.95
CA ARG A 238 -3.08 5.34 40.99
C ARG A 238 -1.80 4.78 40.35
N SER A 239 -0.66 5.35 40.73
CA SER A 239 0.67 5.03 40.19
C SER A 239 0.99 3.52 40.01
N THR A 240 0.33 2.65 40.80
CA THR A 240 0.50 1.19 40.76
C THR A 240 -0.14 0.54 39.53
N GLU A 241 -1.32 1.00 39.11
CA GLU A 241 -2.03 0.48 37.93
C GLU A 241 -1.35 0.91 36.62
N MET A 242 -0.81 2.13 36.59
CA MET A 242 -0.02 2.60 35.43
C MET A 242 1.27 1.79 35.24
N LYS A 243 1.90 1.33 36.32
CA LYS A 243 3.06 0.43 36.23
C LYS A 243 2.69 -0.94 35.67
N GLN A 244 1.52 -1.49 36.05
CA GLN A 244 1.06 -2.79 35.57
C GLN A 244 0.69 -2.72 34.07
N ILE A 245 0.07 -1.64 33.61
CA ILE A 245 -0.26 -1.47 32.18
C ILE A 245 1.00 -1.36 31.34
N LYS A 246 1.96 -0.51 31.73
CA LYS A 246 3.25 -0.42 31.03
C LYS A 246 3.98 -1.77 30.96
N GLN A 247 3.88 -2.55 32.00
CA GLN A 247 4.48 -3.87 32.04
C GLN A 247 3.79 -4.86 31.11
N LEU A 248 2.45 -4.80 30.98
CA LEU A 248 1.66 -5.60 30.03
C LEU A 248 1.92 -5.19 28.58
N GLU A 249 2.01 -3.91 28.31
CA GLU A 249 2.37 -3.37 26.98
C GLU A 249 3.79 -3.79 26.58
N GLU A 250 4.72 -3.74 27.50
CA GLU A 250 6.09 -4.20 27.24
C GLU A 250 6.18 -5.71 27.00
N ILE A 251 5.39 -6.52 27.70
CA ILE A 251 5.25 -7.96 27.47
C ILE A 251 4.63 -8.23 26.09
N ARG A 252 3.59 -7.47 25.70
CA ARG A 252 2.95 -7.56 24.39
C ARG A 252 3.92 -7.19 23.27
N ARG A 253 4.70 -6.14 23.47
CA ARG A 253 5.75 -5.70 22.53
C ARG A 253 6.89 -6.71 22.37
N ARG A 254 7.27 -7.40 23.46
CA ARG A 254 8.25 -8.49 23.42
C ARG A 254 7.70 -9.73 22.70
N LYS A 255 6.43 -10.09 22.92
CA LYS A 255 5.77 -11.21 22.22
C LYS A 255 5.65 -10.94 20.71
N SER A 256 5.32 -9.74 20.28
CA SER A 256 5.27 -9.39 18.85
C SER A 256 6.66 -9.42 18.20
N LYS A 257 7.74 -9.00 18.90
CA LYS A 257 9.10 -9.12 18.38
C LYS A 257 9.59 -10.57 18.27
N VAL A 258 9.16 -11.46 19.17
CA VAL A 258 9.48 -12.90 19.10
C VAL A 258 8.75 -13.56 17.92
N PHE A 259 7.54 -13.12 17.57
CA PHE A 259 6.80 -13.65 16.42
C PHE A 259 7.44 -13.28 15.07
N TYR A 260 8.12 -12.13 14.99
CA TYR A 260 8.84 -11.71 13.77
C TYR A 260 10.26 -12.30 13.65
N SER A 261 10.84 -12.79 14.76
CA SER A 261 12.20 -13.36 14.76
C SER A 261 12.26 -14.87 14.56
N SER A 262 11.14 -15.60 14.53
CA SER A 262 11.09 -17.07 14.47
C SER A 262 10.86 -17.66 13.07
N ASN A 263 11.06 -16.91 11.99
CA ASN A 263 10.98 -17.43 10.63
C ASN A 263 12.33 -17.73 9.97
N THR A 264 13.39 -17.84 10.78
CA THR A 264 14.65 -18.45 10.32
C THR A 264 15.20 -19.41 11.39
N ASP A 265 15.15 -20.68 11.01
CA ASP A 265 15.87 -21.85 11.57
C ASP A 265 15.36 -22.55 12.85
N SER A 266 15.06 -23.83 12.54
CA SER A 266 15.19 -25.07 13.32
C SER A 266 14.31 -25.36 14.54
N ARG A 267 13.55 -26.42 14.31
CA ARG A 267 13.00 -27.44 15.24
C ARG A 267 13.57 -27.44 16.66
N TYR A 268 12.71 -27.07 17.62
CA TYR A 268 12.73 -27.63 18.97
C TYR A 268 11.30 -27.75 19.50
N ASN A 269 11.03 -28.87 20.21
CA ASN A 269 9.74 -29.32 20.72
C ASN A 269 9.04 -28.29 21.64
N MET A 270 7.77 -28.02 21.35
CA MET A 270 6.91 -27.03 22.01
C MET A 270 5.91 -27.69 22.98
N GLU A 271 6.26 -28.76 23.68
CA GLU A 271 5.32 -29.41 24.63
C GLU A 271 5.56 -29.09 26.12
N ASP A 272 6.74 -28.55 26.52
CA ASP A 272 7.07 -28.41 27.95
C ASP A 272 6.91 -27.00 28.54
N ILE A 273 6.47 -25.98 27.76
CA ILE A 273 6.37 -24.59 28.28
C ILE A 273 4.90 -24.12 28.46
N VAL A 274 3.93 -24.83 27.90
CA VAL A 274 2.51 -24.42 27.95
C VAL A 274 1.80 -24.93 29.22
N GLY A 275 2.29 -25.98 29.86
CA GLY A 275 1.63 -26.62 31.00
C GLY A 275 1.61 -25.78 32.29
N ASN A 276 2.67 -25.04 32.59
CA ASN A 276 2.84 -24.35 33.90
C ASN A 276 2.38 -22.88 33.95
N SER A 277 2.00 -22.27 32.83
CA SER A 277 1.54 -20.87 32.84
C SER A 277 0.01 -20.71 32.73
N LEU A 278 -0.70 -21.77 32.35
CA LEU A 278 -2.17 -21.76 32.26
C LEU A 278 -2.87 -22.08 33.56
N GLU A 279 -2.27 -22.85 34.46
CA GLU A 279 -2.88 -23.17 35.78
C GLU A 279 -2.85 -21.99 36.76
N ASN A 280 -1.82 -21.13 36.69
CA ASN A 280 -1.70 -19.94 37.58
C ASN A 280 -2.54 -18.74 37.14
N SER A 281 -2.98 -18.68 35.85
CA SER A 281 -3.85 -17.61 35.36
C SER A 281 -5.33 -17.94 35.48
N ALA A 282 -5.70 -19.22 35.47
CA ALA A 282 -7.10 -19.66 35.60
C ALA A 282 -7.59 -19.52 37.07
N SER A 283 -6.71 -19.68 38.07
CA SER A 283 -7.07 -19.53 39.47
C SER A 283 -7.30 -18.06 39.89
N SER A 284 -6.61 -17.12 39.27
CA SER A 284 -6.79 -15.68 39.57
C SER A 284 -8.00 -15.07 38.89
N LEU A 285 -8.36 -15.54 37.68
CA LEU A 285 -9.57 -15.11 36.96
C LEU A 285 -10.86 -15.65 37.58
N SER A 286 -10.84 -16.87 38.14
CA SER A 286 -12.01 -17.43 38.84
C SER A 286 -12.29 -16.71 40.16
N GLN A 287 -11.28 -16.27 40.90
CA GLN A 287 -11.47 -15.49 42.11
C GLN A 287 -11.97 -14.04 41.84
N LEU A 288 -11.56 -13.43 40.74
CA LEU A 288 -12.06 -12.11 40.35
C LEU A 288 -13.53 -12.14 39.90
N LEU A 289 -13.94 -13.19 39.15
CA LEU A 289 -15.34 -13.36 38.71
C LEU A 289 -16.29 -13.70 39.86
N VAL A 290 -15.85 -14.44 40.84
CA VAL A 290 -16.65 -14.74 42.05
C VAL A 290 -16.87 -13.48 42.89
N ASN A 291 -15.86 -12.65 43.09
CA ASN A 291 -15.98 -11.39 43.86
C ASN A 291 -16.87 -10.34 43.17
N THR A 292 -16.89 -10.26 41.83
CA THR A 292 -17.76 -9.33 41.12
C THR A 292 -19.22 -9.80 41.10
N LEU A 293 -19.50 -11.11 41.06
CA LEU A 293 -20.85 -11.65 41.13
C LEU A 293 -21.44 -11.50 42.56
N PHE A 294 -20.65 -11.65 43.62
CA PHE A 294 -21.10 -11.42 45.00
C PHE A 294 -21.45 -9.93 45.25
N SER A 295 -20.67 -8.99 44.72
CA SER A 295 -20.95 -7.56 44.84
C SER A 295 -22.23 -7.14 44.11
N ALA A 296 -22.52 -7.72 42.96
CA ALA A 296 -23.73 -7.46 42.17
C ALA A 296 -25.01 -8.04 42.85
N LEU A 297 -24.90 -9.23 43.48
CA LEU A 297 -26.01 -9.83 44.19
C LEU A 297 -26.34 -9.07 45.50
N PHE A 298 -25.35 -8.49 46.18
CA PHE A 298 -25.58 -7.71 47.39
C PHE A 298 -26.26 -6.37 47.13
N LEU A 299 -26.07 -5.78 45.96
CA LEU A 299 -26.74 -4.52 45.54
C LEU A 299 -28.21 -4.75 45.15
N ILE A 300 -28.59 -5.95 44.72
CA ILE A 300 -29.96 -6.28 44.38
C ILE A 300 -30.82 -6.62 45.60
N LEU A 301 -30.20 -7.12 46.68
CA LEU A 301 -30.89 -7.49 47.94
C LEU A 301 -31.12 -6.32 48.91
N VAL A 302 -30.53 -5.14 48.65
CA VAL A 302 -30.73 -3.93 49.47
C VAL A 302 -31.73 -2.92 48.84
N SER A 303 -32.32 -3.28 47.66
CA SER A 303 -33.27 -2.45 46.91
C SER A 303 -34.70 -3.01 46.94
N PHE A 304 -35.05 -3.84 47.91
CA PHE A 304 -36.45 -4.22 48.21
C PHE A 304 -36.79 -3.93 49.67
#